data_b3917cc2c7eef5c2d7174aa97336a991
#
_entry.id   b3917cc2c7eef5c2d7174aa97336a991
#
_cell.length_a   1.000
_cell.length_b   1.000
_cell.length_c   1.000
_cell.angle_alpha   90.00
_cell.angle_beta   90.00
_cell.angle_gamma   90.00
#
_symmetry.space_group_name_H-M   'P 1'
#
loop_
_entity.id
_entity.type
_entity.pdbx_description
1 polymer ?
#
loop_
_entity_poly.entity_id
_entity_poly.type
_entity_poly.pdbx_seq_one_letter_code
_entity_poly.pdbx_strand_id
1 'polypeptide(L)'
;MNPELEFARKTALAYNVICKPLCQELNLPQTAFDILMFLGNNPSYQTASDIVEIRHIKANLVSVNVDRLVKEGYLSRQAVRGDRRKTELICTELARPVIRRGQELQRAFFKRLLENTDEKTRAAFFAAIEIMGKNLDKILEETN
;
A
#
# COMPACT_ATOMS: atom_id res chain seq x y z
N MET A 1 -11.96 -2.13 26.19
CA MET A 1 -11.20 -2.14 24.90
C MET A 1 -11.12 -0.72 24.39
N ASN A 2 -9.96 -0.29 23.93
CA ASN A 2 -9.75 1.07 23.43
C ASN A 2 -10.39 1.22 22.04
N PRO A 3 -11.45 2.06 21.88
CA PRO A 3 -12.18 2.16 20.61
C PRO A 3 -11.30 2.63 19.43
N GLU A 4 -10.35 3.50 19.70
CA GLU A 4 -9.47 4.04 18.65
C GLU A 4 -8.54 2.95 18.11
N LEU A 5 -7.97 2.14 18.98
CA LEU A 5 -7.11 1.03 18.57
C LEU A 5 -7.92 -0.06 17.87
N GLU A 6 -9.14 -0.32 18.34
CA GLU A 6 -10.04 -1.27 17.70
C GLU A 6 -10.46 -0.79 16.30
N PHE A 7 -10.70 0.50 16.14
CA PHE A 7 -11.00 1.07 14.83
C PHE A 7 -9.82 0.85 13.86
N ALA A 8 -8.59 1.15 14.32
CA ALA A 8 -7.40 0.95 13.49
C ALA A 8 -7.23 -0.53 13.09
N ARG A 9 -7.39 -1.45 14.06
CA ARG A 9 -7.29 -2.88 13.82
C ARG A 9 -8.36 -3.39 12.84
N LYS A 10 -9.60 -2.99 13.06
CA LYS A 10 -10.74 -3.40 12.21
C LYS A 10 -10.58 -2.84 10.78
N THR A 11 -10.08 -1.62 10.64
CA THR A 11 -9.85 -1.02 9.34
C THR A 11 -8.86 -1.86 8.52
N ALA A 12 -7.74 -2.26 9.12
CA ALA A 12 -6.73 -3.08 8.46
C ALA A 12 -7.28 -4.47 8.11
N LEU A 13 -7.99 -5.11 9.05
CA LEU A 13 -8.58 -6.43 8.83
C LEU A 13 -9.65 -6.39 7.73
N ALA A 14 -10.53 -5.41 7.75
CA ALA A 14 -11.59 -5.26 6.74
C ALA A 14 -11.00 -5.03 5.35
N TYR A 15 -9.97 -4.21 5.26
CA TYR A 15 -9.27 -3.99 3.99
C TYR A 15 -8.70 -5.31 3.44
N ASN A 16 -8.04 -6.10 4.29
CA ASN A 16 -7.50 -7.40 3.87
C ASN A 16 -8.61 -8.36 3.42
N VAL A 17 -9.74 -8.36 4.11
CA VAL A 17 -10.90 -9.18 3.74
C VAL A 17 -11.39 -8.83 2.32
N ILE A 18 -11.52 -7.55 2.00
CA ILE A 18 -12.00 -7.15 0.67
C ILE A 18 -10.96 -7.34 -0.43
N CYS A 19 -9.66 -7.34 -0.09
CA CYS A 19 -8.59 -7.64 -1.04
C CYS A 19 -8.50 -9.12 -1.39
N LYS A 20 -8.96 -9.99 -0.50
CA LYS A 20 -8.75 -11.44 -0.61
C LYS A 20 -9.22 -12.05 -1.94
N PRO A 21 -10.42 -11.75 -2.45
CA PRO A 21 -10.85 -12.33 -3.74
C PRO A 21 -9.91 -11.96 -4.90
N LEU A 22 -9.47 -10.71 -4.95
CA LEU A 22 -8.54 -10.26 -5.99
C LEU A 22 -7.18 -10.93 -5.85
N CYS A 23 -6.65 -11.01 -4.63
CA CYS A 23 -5.38 -11.69 -4.37
C CYS A 23 -5.44 -13.17 -4.75
N GLN A 24 -6.56 -13.84 -4.48
CA GLN A 24 -6.76 -15.24 -4.86
C GLN A 24 -6.82 -15.40 -6.37
N GLU A 25 -7.55 -14.54 -7.07
CA GLU A 25 -7.63 -14.54 -8.53
C GLU A 25 -6.24 -14.38 -9.16
N LEU A 26 -5.44 -13.46 -8.62
CA LEU A 26 -4.09 -13.18 -9.12
C LEU A 26 -3.05 -14.18 -8.62
N ASN A 27 -3.41 -15.03 -7.67
CA ASN A 27 -2.49 -15.93 -6.98
C ASN A 27 -1.30 -15.18 -6.37
N LEU A 28 -1.60 -14.04 -5.72
CA LEU A 28 -0.61 -13.21 -5.04
C LEU A 28 -0.90 -13.18 -3.53
N PRO A 29 0.14 -13.31 -2.69
CA PRO A 29 -0.01 -13.00 -1.26
C PRO A 29 -0.40 -11.54 -1.05
N GLN A 30 -1.09 -11.24 0.06
CA GLN A 30 -1.49 -9.88 0.40
C GLN A 30 -0.30 -8.92 0.40
N THR A 31 0.84 -9.32 0.97
CA THR A 31 2.03 -8.47 1.02
C THR A 31 2.54 -8.13 -0.38
N ALA A 32 2.54 -9.08 -1.32
CA ALA A 32 2.92 -8.81 -2.71
C ALA A 32 1.97 -7.81 -3.37
N PHE A 33 0.66 -8.00 -3.16
CA PHE A 33 -0.35 -7.06 -3.65
C PHE A 33 -0.16 -5.67 -3.05
N ASP A 34 0.07 -5.58 -1.74
CA ASP A 34 0.29 -4.30 -1.05
C ASP A 34 1.53 -3.57 -1.60
N ILE A 35 2.61 -4.29 -1.86
CA ILE A 35 3.82 -3.73 -2.47
C ILE A 35 3.52 -3.20 -3.87
N LEU A 36 2.82 -3.96 -4.69
CA LEU A 36 2.46 -3.54 -6.04
C LEU A 36 1.60 -2.27 -6.01
N MET A 37 0.61 -2.23 -5.13
CA MET A 37 -0.26 -1.05 -4.97
C MET A 37 0.52 0.16 -4.45
N PHE A 38 1.45 -0.05 -3.52
CA PHE A 38 2.31 1.03 -3.03
C PHE A 38 3.13 1.64 -4.17
N LEU A 39 3.77 0.83 -4.97
CA LEU A 39 4.56 1.30 -6.11
C LEU A 39 3.68 1.98 -7.17
N GLY A 40 2.53 1.41 -7.44
CA GLY A 40 1.59 1.97 -8.41
C GLY A 40 0.99 3.31 -7.98
N ASN A 41 0.74 3.49 -6.68
CA ASN A 41 0.14 4.70 -6.12
C ASN A 41 1.18 5.79 -5.79
N ASN A 42 2.46 5.44 -5.72
CA ASN A 42 3.52 6.35 -5.27
C ASN A 42 4.70 6.31 -6.24
N PRO A 43 4.58 6.91 -7.43
CA PRO A 43 5.61 6.80 -8.47
C PRO A 43 6.96 7.43 -8.10
N SER A 44 7.01 8.26 -7.05
CA SER A 44 8.28 8.81 -6.55
C SER A 44 9.06 7.83 -5.66
N TYR A 45 8.45 6.73 -5.22
CA TYR A 45 9.11 5.68 -4.44
C TYR A 45 9.25 4.44 -5.31
N GLN A 46 10.48 4.11 -5.72
CA GLN A 46 10.73 3.11 -6.74
C GLN A 46 11.73 2.01 -6.32
N THR A 47 12.19 2.00 -5.08
CA THR A 47 13.20 1.04 -4.65
C THR A 47 12.68 0.12 -3.54
N ALA A 48 13.34 -1.04 -3.37
CA ALA A 48 13.05 -1.93 -2.25
C ALA A 48 13.29 -1.23 -0.91
N SER A 49 14.31 -0.37 -0.83
CA SER A 49 14.59 0.43 0.37
C SER A 49 13.43 1.37 0.70
N ASP A 50 12.82 2.00 -0.31
CA ASP A 50 11.64 2.85 -0.11
C ASP A 50 10.50 2.06 0.52
N ILE A 51 10.26 0.84 0.05
CA ILE A 51 9.19 -0.01 0.58
C ILE A 51 9.47 -0.33 2.06
N VAL A 52 10.70 -0.71 2.39
CA VAL A 52 11.10 -1.02 3.77
C VAL A 52 10.90 0.20 4.67
N GLU A 53 11.39 1.36 4.24
CA GLU A 53 11.37 2.58 5.05
C GLU A 53 9.97 3.17 5.23
N ILE A 54 9.18 3.22 4.15
CA ILE A 54 7.87 3.86 4.18
C ILE A 54 6.79 2.92 4.70
N ARG A 55 6.82 1.66 4.27
CA ARG A 55 5.79 0.67 4.64
C ARG A 55 6.12 -0.12 5.90
N HIS A 56 7.33 0.03 6.42
CA HIS A 56 7.81 -0.72 7.58
C HIS A 56 7.62 -2.24 7.45
N ILE A 57 7.86 -2.74 6.24
CA ILE A 57 7.88 -4.18 5.97
C ILE A 57 9.32 -4.66 6.10
N LYS A 58 9.51 -5.81 6.74
CA LYS A 58 10.86 -6.37 6.92
C LYS A 58 11.53 -6.60 5.55
N ALA A 59 12.83 -6.29 5.48
CA ALA A 59 13.60 -6.36 4.24
C ALA A 59 13.53 -7.73 3.55
N ASN A 60 13.57 -8.82 4.32
CA ASN A 60 13.46 -10.17 3.75
C ASN A 60 12.08 -10.45 3.13
N LEU A 61 11.01 -9.92 3.71
CA LEU A 61 9.66 -10.05 3.15
C LEU A 61 9.51 -9.21 1.88
N VAL A 62 10.09 -8.01 1.86
CA VAL A 62 10.13 -7.17 0.66
C VAL A 62 10.85 -7.92 -0.46
N SER A 63 12.03 -8.47 -0.17
CA SER A 63 12.85 -9.18 -1.16
C SER A 63 12.09 -10.37 -1.77
N VAL A 64 11.49 -11.22 -0.94
CA VAL A 64 10.74 -12.41 -1.41
C VAL A 64 9.55 -12.01 -2.26
N ASN A 65 8.80 -11.00 -1.83
CA ASN A 65 7.60 -10.58 -2.56
C ASN A 65 7.93 -9.81 -3.85
N VAL A 66 8.99 -9.02 -3.85
CA VAL A 66 9.50 -8.37 -5.07
C VAL A 66 9.95 -9.42 -6.07
N ASP A 67 10.71 -10.42 -5.64
CA ASP A 67 11.13 -11.52 -6.51
C ASP A 67 9.92 -12.21 -7.16
N ARG A 68 8.89 -12.46 -6.39
CA ARG A 68 7.65 -13.05 -6.89
C ARG A 68 6.97 -12.15 -7.93
N LEU A 69 6.86 -10.86 -7.65
CA LEU A 69 6.23 -9.90 -8.58
C LEU A 69 7.02 -9.78 -9.89
N VAL A 70 8.35 -9.85 -9.81
CA VAL A 70 9.20 -9.86 -11.01
C VAL A 70 8.98 -11.16 -11.79
N LYS A 71 8.98 -12.29 -11.11
CA LYS A 71 8.76 -13.61 -11.75
C LYS A 71 7.41 -13.69 -12.43
N GLU A 72 6.36 -13.16 -11.80
CA GLU A 72 5.00 -13.14 -12.35
C GLU A 72 4.81 -12.07 -13.43
N GLY A 73 5.80 -11.23 -13.67
CA GLY A 73 5.78 -10.24 -14.75
C GLY A 73 5.17 -8.89 -14.39
N TYR A 74 4.83 -8.65 -13.13
CA TYR A 74 4.23 -7.38 -12.68
C TYR A 74 5.25 -6.28 -12.43
N LEU A 75 6.48 -6.64 -12.12
CA LEU A 75 7.58 -5.69 -11.92
C LEU A 75 8.77 -6.08 -12.79
N SER A 76 9.55 -5.08 -13.17
CA SER A 76 10.88 -5.27 -13.73
C SER A 76 11.89 -4.50 -12.90
N ARG A 77 13.13 -4.98 -12.91
CA ARG A 77 14.25 -4.30 -12.24
C ARG A 77 15.05 -3.53 -13.26
N GLN A 78 15.42 -2.30 -12.91
CA GLN A 78 16.25 -1.45 -13.75
C GLN A 78 17.34 -0.81 -12.90
N ALA A 79 18.59 -0.91 -13.35
CA ALA A 79 19.70 -0.23 -12.68
C ALA A 79 19.53 1.28 -12.75
N VAL A 80 19.80 1.97 -11.65
CA VAL A 80 19.77 3.43 -11.61
C VAL A 80 21.02 3.96 -12.31
N ARG A 81 20.81 4.85 -13.26
CA ARG A 81 21.90 5.47 -14.00
C ARG A 81 22.79 6.27 -13.04
N GLY A 82 24.08 5.92 -12.99
CA GLY A 82 25.05 6.58 -12.11
C GLY A 82 25.18 5.97 -10.71
N ASP A 83 24.36 5.02 -10.34
CA ASP A 83 24.49 4.31 -9.06
C ASP A 83 24.22 2.81 -9.23
N ARG A 84 25.29 2.02 -9.27
CA ARG A 84 25.23 0.56 -9.43
C ARG A 84 24.61 -0.16 -8.22
N ARG A 85 24.49 0.53 -7.08
CA ARG A 85 23.97 -0.07 -5.83
C ARG A 85 22.45 -0.01 -5.77
N LYS A 86 21.82 0.88 -6.56
CA LYS A 86 20.37 1.08 -6.56
C LYS A 86 19.75 0.40 -7.76
N THR A 87 18.63 -0.28 -7.48
CA THR A 87 17.79 -0.89 -8.49
C THR A 87 16.38 -0.30 -8.36
N GLU A 88 15.88 0.25 -9.44
CA GLU A 88 14.51 0.71 -9.51
C GLU A 88 13.58 -0.47 -9.84
N LEU A 89 12.40 -0.43 -9.24
CA LEU A 89 11.32 -1.37 -9.51
C LEU A 89 10.28 -0.66 -10.36
N ILE A 90 10.09 -1.18 -11.57
CA ILE A 90 9.19 -0.58 -12.56
C ILE A 90 7.95 -1.45 -12.69
N CYS A 91 6.76 -0.84 -12.53
CA CYS A 91 5.50 -1.51 -12.81
C CYS A 91 5.39 -1.74 -14.32
N THR A 92 5.12 -2.97 -14.72
CA THR A 92 5.04 -3.35 -16.14
C THR A 92 3.66 -3.06 -16.72
N GLU A 93 3.53 -3.20 -18.03
CA GLU A 93 2.22 -3.11 -18.71
C GLU A 93 1.22 -4.14 -18.16
N LEU A 94 1.70 -5.34 -17.79
CA LEU A 94 0.86 -6.38 -17.19
C LEU A 94 0.30 -5.95 -15.82
N ALA A 95 1.05 -5.15 -15.08
CA ALA A 95 0.63 -4.65 -13.76
C ALA A 95 -0.45 -3.58 -13.84
N ARG A 96 -0.53 -2.82 -14.92
CA ARG A 96 -1.46 -1.68 -15.02
C ARG A 96 -2.92 -2.02 -14.78
N PRO A 97 -3.49 -3.06 -15.42
CA PRO A 97 -4.89 -3.43 -15.11
C PRO A 97 -5.07 -3.90 -13.67
N VAL A 98 -4.08 -4.57 -13.10
CA VAL A 98 -4.11 -5.02 -11.69
C VAL A 98 -4.12 -3.81 -10.75
N ILE A 99 -3.26 -2.83 -11.00
CA ILE A 99 -3.19 -1.60 -10.20
C ILE A 99 -4.51 -0.83 -10.28
N ARG A 100 -5.10 -0.71 -11.48
CA ARG A 100 -6.40 -0.05 -11.64
C ARG A 100 -7.51 -0.77 -10.86
N ARG A 101 -7.55 -2.10 -10.93
CA ARG A 101 -8.52 -2.90 -10.14
C ARG A 101 -8.31 -2.70 -8.65
N GLY A 102 -7.06 -2.68 -8.20
CA GLY A 102 -6.73 -2.40 -6.81
C GLY A 102 -7.15 -1.01 -6.36
N GLN A 103 -6.95 0.00 -7.20
CA GLN A 103 -7.37 1.37 -6.91
C GLN A 103 -8.90 1.48 -6.81
N GLU A 104 -9.64 0.82 -7.70
CA GLU A 104 -11.10 0.76 -7.63
C GLU A 104 -11.57 0.08 -6.33
N LEU A 105 -10.93 -1.01 -5.95
CA LEU A 105 -11.20 -1.71 -4.71
C LEU A 105 -10.95 -0.82 -3.50
N GLN A 106 -9.86 -0.06 -3.49
CA GLN A 106 -9.53 0.88 -2.42
C GLN A 106 -10.57 2.00 -2.33
N ARG A 107 -11.00 2.57 -3.46
CA ARG A 107 -12.07 3.58 -3.48
C ARG A 107 -13.38 3.02 -2.97
N ALA A 108 -13.75 1.82 -3.39
CA ALA A 108 -14.97 1.15 -2.94
C ALA A 108 -14.93 0.87 -1.44
N PHE A 109 -13.77 0.50 -0.90
CA PHE A 109 -13.57 0.28 0.53
C PHE A 109 -13.85 1.54 1.33
N PHE A 110 -13.26 2.67 0.95
CA PHE A 110 -13.48 3.93 1.66
C PHE A 110 -14.91 4.43 1.53
N LYS A 111 -15.55 4.21 0.37
CA LYS A 111 -16.95 4.52 0.19
C LYS A 111 -17.82 3.74 1.16
N ARG A 112 -17.58 2.44 1.31
CA ARG A 112 -18.29 1.60 2.29
C ARG A 112 -18.02 2.02 3.72
N LEU A 113 -16.78 2.37 4.04
CA LEU A 113 -16.39 2.83 5.37
C LEU A 113 -17.18 4.07 5.80
N LEU A 114 -17.51 4.93 4.84
CA LEU A 114 -18.20 6.18 5.08
C LEU A 114 -19.72 6.11 4.85
N GLU A 115 -20.27 4.92 4.63
CA GLU A 115 -21.73 4.74 4.50
C GLU A 115 -22.47 5.28 5.73
N ASN A 116 -23.63 5.85 5.50
CA ASN A 116 -24.52 6.40 6.53
C ASN A 116 -23.93 7.60 7.29
N THR A 117 -22.91 8.23 6.74
CA THR A 117 -22.38 9.51 7.23
C THR A 117 -22.91 10.65 6.35
N ASP A 118 -23.08 11.82 6.96
CA ASP A 118 -23.44 13.01 6.20
C ASP A 118 -22.21 13.72 5.63
N GLU A 119 -22.43 14.71 4.79
CA GLU A 119 -21.34 15.46 4.14
C GLU A 119 -20.43 16.16 5.16
N LYS A 120 -21.00 16.74 6.21
CA LYS A 120 -20.26 17.42 7.26
C LYS A 120 -19.34 16.44 8.02
N THR A 121 -19.84 15.26 8.34
CA THR A 121 -19.06 14.21 9.01
C THR A 121 -17.92 13.73 8.12
N ARG A 122 -18.17 13.52 6.83
CA ARG A 122 -17.12 13.11 5.89
C ARG A 122 -16.02 14.17 5.75
N ALA A 123 -16.40 15.44 5.63
CA ALA A 123 -15.44 16.55 5.56
C ALA A 123 -14.57 16.63 6.82
N ALA A 124 -15.18 16.48 7.99
CA ALA A 124 -14.48 16.45 9.28
C ALA A 124 -13.51 15.25 9.36
N PHE A 125 -13.94 14.09 8.88
CA PHE A 125 -13.11 12.88 8.84
C PHE A 125 -11.85 13.08 7.99
N PHE A 126 -12.01 13.61 6.78
CA PHE A 126 -10.85 13.85 5.89
C PHE A 126 -9.91 14.92 6.45
N ALA A 127 -10.47 15.99 7.06
CA ALA A 127 -9.65 17.00 7.72
C ALA A 127 -8.86 16.41 8.91
N ALA A 128 -9.50 15.56 9.70
CA ALA A 128 -8.87 14.89 10.82
C ALA A 128 -7.75 13.93 10.36
N ILE A 129 -7.97 13.17 9.30
CA ILE A 129 -6.96 12.27 8.73
C ILE A 129 -5.70 13.05 8.34
N GLU A 130 -5.85 14.21 7.73
CA GLU A 130 -4.71 15.03 7.32
C GLU A 130 -3.88 15.48 8.52
N ILE A 131 -4.55 15.95 9.58
CA ILE A 131 -3.87 16.37 10.82
C ILE A 131 -3.23 15.17 11.53
N MET A 132 -3.99 14.10 11.71
CA MET A 132 -3.53 12.89 12.40
C MET A 132 -2.39 12.22 11.63
N GLY A 133 -2.45 12.21 10.30
CA GLY A 133 -1.38 11.68 9.46
C GLY A 133 -0.05 12.34 9.72
N LYS A 134 -0.04 13.68 9.81
CA LYS A 134 1.18 14.44 10.15
C LYS A 134 1.69 14.12 11.55
N ASN A 135 0.79 13.92 12.49
CA ASN A 135 1.17 13.52 13.85
C ASN A 135 1.76 12.11 13.88
N LEU A 136 1.20 11.21 13.10
CA LEU A 136 1.73 9.83 12.96
C LEU A 136 3.13 9.83 12.34
N ASP A 137 3.36 10.68 11.34
CA ASP A 137 4.69 10.82 10.74
C ASP A 137 5.73 11.23 11.79
N LYS A 138 5.39 12.17 12.66
CA LYS A 138 6.27 12.59 13.76
C LYS A 138 6.58 11.44 14.72
N ILE A 139 5.56 10.66 15.08
CA ILE A 139 5.74 9.50 15.97
C ILE A 139 6.68 8.48 15.32
N LEU A 140 6.52 8.22 14.03
CA LEU A 140 7.37 7.27 13.32
C LEU A 140 8.81 7.76 13.19
N GLU A 141 9.02 9.07 13.02
CA GLU A 141 10.36 9.67 12.98
C GLU A 141 11.10 9.54 14.30
N GLU A 142 10.41 9.59 15.43
CA GLU A 142 11.00 9.46 16.77
C GLU A 142 11.62 8.08 17.02
N THR A 143 11.22 7.05 16.26
CA THR A 143 11.71 5.68 16.42
C THR A 143 12.92 5.36 15.57
N ASN A 144 13.37 6.28 14.75
CA ASN A 144 14.53 6.10 13.85
C ASN A 144 15.83 6.68 14.44
#